data_ad3673836bafbe0c10ee9e2b3b1c2a6d
#
_entry.id   ad3673836bafbe0c10ee9e2b3b1c2a6d
#
_cell.length_a   1.000
_cell.length_b   1.000
_cell.length_c   1.000
_cell.angle_alpha   90.00
_cell.angle_beta   90.00
_cell.angle_gamma   90.00
#
_symmetry.space_group_name_H-M   'P 1'
#
loop_
_entity.id
_entity.type
_entity.pdbx_description
1 polymer ?
#
loop_
_entity_poly.entity_id
_entity_poly.type
_entity_poly.pdbx_seq_one_letter_code
_entity_poly.pdbx_strand_id
1 'polypeptide(L)'
;MQKHGFHPTEIIFSTTTACNLHCEHCFINRTPRKLEIADAVRLIESCVEAGGQPEPNGTLLPVIDRIGFSGGEPFLYMDFLIEVTKAAISHDLMFDQIMTNGDWWQNEADLAATLQKLYDAGYDGKIGLSWDSYHGQTTDRMETFIRTVQEIFGEDSINIQTVEEENKGGESLPLARTSLLTTPSARDTPTTPPADIPVYTLPRTYTSDDSRAWQARHWFKEDYCQGPGNILYVHADGNIAPCCGFANENPALFIGTIHDSFKTIMQKAATNPMIKICYEEGLSHYRRHGLKKSLRSQGKKLPGTTGDICTLCDFVCKTISY
;
A
#
# COMPACT_ATOMS: atom_id res chain seq x y z
N MET A 1 11.92 24.66 7.37
CA MET A 1 11.06 24.21 6.26
C MET A 1 11.49 22.78 5.93
N GLN A 2 10.61 21.83 6.12
CA GLN A 2 10.86 20.45 5.67
C GLN A 2 11.05 20.51 4.14
N LYS A 3 12.20 20.07 3.65
CA LYS A 3 12.39 19.92 2.20
C LYS A 3 11.44 18.84 1.74
N HIS A 4 10.49 19.19 0.89
CA HIS A 4 9.72 18.20 0.18
C HIS A 4 10.67 17.38 -0.70
N GLY A 5 10.46 16.06 -0.76
CA GLY A 5 11.29 15.15 -1.51
C GLY A 5 10.91 13.70 -1.21
N PHE A 6 11.49 12.77 -1.95
CA PHE A 6 11.32 11.35 -1.71
C PHE A 6 12.32 10.87 -0.64
N HIS A 7 11.81 10.52 0.54
CA HIS A 7 12.60 10.10 1.69
C HIS A 7 11.98 8.84 2.32
N PRO A 8 12.15 7.66 1.71
CA PRO A 8 11.57 6.43 2.22
C PRO A 8 12.17 6.03 3.56
N THR A 9 11.33 5.59 4.49
CA THR A 9 11.71 5.05 5.80
C THR A 9 11.27 3.61 5.97
N GLU A 10 10.54 3.07 5.00
CA GLU A 10 9.92 1.75 5.06
C GLU A 10 10.10 0.97 3.76
N ILE A 11 10.22 -0.35 3.88
CA ILE A 11 10.08 -1.28 2.75
C ILE A 11 8.79 -2.05 2.94
N ILE A 12 7.91 -2.05 1.93
CA ILE A 12 6.75 -2.95 1.88
C ILE A 12 7.00 -4.00 0.78
N PHE A 13 7.02 -5.26 1.17
CA PHE A 13 7.15 -6.37 0.25
C PHE A 13 5.77 -6.88 -0.20
N SER A 14 5.47 -6.78 -1.48
CA SER A 14 4.38 -7.52 -2.13
C SER A 14 4.85 -8.94 -2.37
N THR A 15 4.66 -9.82 -1.38
CA THR A 15 5.33 -11.12 -1.28
C THR A 15 5.03 -12.04 -2.46
N THR A 16 3.77 -12.03 -2.91
CA THR A 16 3.25 -12.84 -4.02
C THR A 16 2.04 -12.16 -4.66
N THR A 17 1.76 -12.47 -5.91
CA THR A 17 0.49 -12.12 -6.58
C THR A 17 -0.58 -13.18 -6.40
N ALA A 18 -0.26 -14.35 -5.82
CA ALA A 18 -1.24 -15.37 -5.51
C ALA A 18 -2.20 -14.88 -4.41
N CYS A 19 -3.48 -15.12 -4.59
CA CYS A 19 -4.53 -14.80 -3.64
C CYS A 19 -5.65 -15.82 -3.76
N ASN A 20 -6.25 -16.20 -2.64
CA ASN A 20 -7.41 -17.09 -2.59
C ASN A 20 -8.72 -16.36 -2.89
N LEU A 21 -8.74 -15.00 -2.84
CA LEU A 21 -9.91 -14.18 -3.16
C LEU A 21 -9.81 -13.52 -4.54
N HIS A 22 -10.97 -13.03 -5.06
CA HIS A 22 -11.10 -12.35 -6.35
C HIS A 22 -11.91 -11.06 -6.19
N CYS A 23 -11.38 -10.13 -5.38
CA CYS A 23 -12.08 -8.88 -5.04
C CYS A 23 -12.22 -7.97 -6.26
N GLU A 24 -13.39 -7.37 -6.44
CA GLU A 24 -13.70 -6.48 -7.56
C GLU A 24 -12.80 -5.23 -7.62
N HIS A 25 -12.38 -4.73 -6.45
CA HIS A 25 -11.57 -3.52 -6.32
C HIS A 25 -10.05 -3.78 -6.35
N CYS A 26 -9.61 -5.03 -6.58
CA CYS A 26 -8.20 -5.39 -6.55
C CYS A 26 -7.45 -4.85 -7.77
N PHE A 27 -6.36 -4.13 -7.53
CA PHE A 27 -5.48 -3.58 -8.58
C PHE A 27 -4.29 -4.48 -8.92
N ILE A 28 -4.04 -5.55 -8.14
CA ILE A 28 -2.88 -6.41 -8.33
C ILE A 28 -3.01 -7.22 -9.61
N ASN A 29 -1.96 -7.19 -10.42
CA ASN A 29 -1.84 -8.07 -11.59
C ASN A 29 -1.70 -9.52 -11.14
N ARG A 30 -2.66 -10.36 -11.52
CA ARG A 30 -2.75 -11.76 -11.05
C ARG A 30 -1.89 -12.77 -11.85
N THR A 31 -1.01 -12.30 -12.71
CA THR A 31 0.02 -13.19 -13.29
C THR A 31 0.87 -13.77 -12.16
N PRO A 32 0.94 -15.10 -12.01
CA PRO A 32 1.61 -15.72 -10.86
C PRO A 32 3.06 -15.27 -10.72
N ARG A 33 3.37 -14.60 -9.63
CA ARG A 33 4.71 -14.12 -9.26
C ARG A 33 4.89 -14.29 -7.75
N LYS A 34 6.13 -14.44 -7.33
CA LYS A 34 6.53 -14.38 -5.94
C LYS A 34 7.95 -13.83 -5.85
N LEU A 35 8.24 -13.11 -4.78
CA LEU A 35 9.58 -12.62 -4.51
C LEU A 35 10.51 -13.77 -4.06
N GLU A 36 11.75 -13.72 -4.47
CA GLU A 36 12.77 -14.60 -3.94
C GLU A 36 13.25 -14.08 -2.58
N ILE A 37 13.30 -14.96 -1.57
CA ILE A 37 13.66 -14.62 -0.19
C ILE A 37 15.07 -14.02 -0.12
N ALA A 38 16.04 -14.63 -0.82
CA ALA A 38 17.41 -14.15 -0.82
C ALA A 38 17.55 -12.74 -1.41
N ASP A 39 16.71 -12.38 -2.37
CA ASP A 39 16.71 -11.02 -2.96
C ASP A 39 16.15 -9.99 -1.99
N ALA A 40 15.09 -10.34 -1.26
CA ALA A 40 14.50 -9.47 -0.24
C ALA A 40 15.50 -9.23 0.91
N VAL A 41 16.16 -10.25 1.38
CA VAL A 41 17.20 -10.16 2.43
C VAL A 41 18.35 -9.25 1.96
N ARG A 42 18.88 -9.46 0.75
CA ARG A 42 19.93 -8.59 0.20
C ARG A 42 19.51 -7.13 0.07
N LEU A 43 18.25 -6.87 -0.29
CA LEU A 43 17.74 -5.50 -0.35
C LEU A 43 17.72 -4.86 1.04
N ILE A 44 17.26 -5.58 2.07
CA ILE A 44 17.30 -5.12 3.47
C ILE A 44 18.74 -4.78 3.88
N GLU A 45 19.66 -5.71 3.68
CA GLU A 45 21.09 -5.52 3.98
C GLU A 45 21.64 -4.26 3.28
N SER A 46 21.35 -4.11 1.98
CA SER A 46 21.75 -2.93 1.21
C SER A 46 21.18 -1.62 1.74
N CYS A 47 19.93 -1.63 2.22
CA CYS A 47 19.28 -0.44 2.80
C CYS A 47 19.90 -0.08 4.15
N VAL A 48 20.12 -1.06 5.02
CA VAL A 48 20.74 -0.86 6.34
C VAL A 48 22.18 -0.38 6.21
N GLU A 49 22.97 -1.02 5.34
CA GLU A 49 24.37 -0.68 5.12
C GLU A 49 24.55 0.75 4.57
N ALA A 50 23.69 1.18 3.65
CA ALA A 50 23.80 2.48 3.00
C ALA A 50 23.04 3.61 3.71
N GLY A 51 22.05 3.28 4.56
CA GLY A 51 21.23 4.28 5.26
C GLY A 51 22.06 5.26 6.09
N GLY A 52 21.73 6.55 5.98
CA GLY A 52 22.46 7.63 6.66
C GLY A 52 23.84 7.96 6.10
N GLN A 53 24.33 7.23 5.09
CA GLN A 53 25.59 7.57 4.46
C GLN A 53 25.50 8.83 3.59
N PRO A 54 26.58 9.64 3.52
CA PRO A 54 26.58 10.85 2.70
C PRO A 54 26.65 10.51 1.20
N GLU A 55 25.88 11.23 0.42
CA GLU A 55 25.98 11.27 -1.03
C GLU A 55 27.00 12.32 -1.50
N PRO A 56 27.46 12.26 -2.75
CA PRO A 56 28.43 13.24 -3.30
C PRO A 56 27.96 14.69 -3.25
N ASN A 57 26.66 14.93 -3.23
CA ASN A 57 26.03 16.25 -3.14
C ASN A 57 25.91 16.78 -1.68
N GLY A 58 26.38 15.99 -0.69
CA GLY A 58 26.31 16.32 0.73
C GLY A 58 24.98 16.03 1.42
N THR A 59 23.99 15.46 0.73
CA THR A 59 22.77 14.93 1.37
C THR A 59 23.05 13.57 1.98
N LEU A 60 22.26 13.17 2.98
CA LEU A 60 22.33 11.81 3.53
C LEU A 60 21.28 10.94 2.85
N LEU A 61 21.63 9.69 2.59
CA LEU A 61 20.64 8.69 2.18
C LEU A 61 19.61 8.49 3.30
N PRO A 62 18.34 8.29 2.96
CA PRO A 62 17.31 7.96 3.95
C PRO A 62 17.68 6.72 4.77
N VAL A 63 17.17 6.65 5.98
CA VAL A 63 17.30 5.46 6.83
C VAL A 63 16.01 4.68 6.75
N ILE A 64 16.10 3.43 6.33
CA ILE A 64 15.00 2.48 6.41
C ILE A 64 15.00 1.92 7.83
N ASP A 65 13.91 2.08 8.55
CA ASP A 65 13.74 1.61 9.93
C ASP A 65 12.58 0.60 10.08
N ARG A 66 11.85 0.31 9.00
CA ARG A 66 10.60 -0.43 9.08
C ARG A 66 10.37 -1.34 7.88
N ILE A 67 9.69 -2.48 8.14
CA ILE A 67 9.28 -3.47 7.14
C ILE A 67 7.78 -3.71 7.25
N GLY A 68 7.10 -3.72 6.10
CA GLY A 68 5.70 -4.14 5.96
C GLY A 68 5.55 -5.24 4.92
N PHE A 69 4.42 -5.94 4.97
CA PHE A 69 4.11 -7.00 4.00
C PHE A 69 2.72 -6.79 3.39
N SER A 70 2.63 -7.03 2.11
CA SER A 70 1.42 -6.95 1.31
C SER A 70 1.49 -7.97 0.16
N GLY A 71 0.62 -7.84 -0.81
CA GLY A 71 0.62 -8.67 -2.02
C GLY A 71 -0.77 -9.10 -2.42
N GLY A 72 -0.89 -10.26 -3.05
CA GLY A 72 -2.17 -10.94 -3.21
C GLY A 72 -2.68 -11.36 -1.84
N GLU A 73 -2.16 -12.47 -1.32
CA GLU A 73 -2.34 -12.86 0.08
C GLU A 73 -0.99 -13.31 0.66
N PRO A 74 -0.37 -12.53 1.55
CA PRO A 74 0.96 -12.83 2.07
C PRO A 74 1.06 -14.17 2.79
N PHE A 75 0.02 -14.58 3.51
CA PHE A 75 0.00 -15.85 4.25
C PHE A 75 0.02 -17.09 3.34
N LEU A 76 -0.19 -16.96 2.04
CA LEU A 76 0.07 -18.04 1.09
C LEU A 76 1.56 -18.26 0.82
N TYR A 77 2.43 -17.40 1.37
CA TYR A 77 3.88 -17.54 1.23
C TYR A 77 4.60 -17.36 2.58
N MET A 78 4.27 -18.25 3.53
CA MET A 78 4.75 -18.21 4.91
C MET A 78 6.27 -18.25 5.05
N ASP A 79 6.98 -19.02 4.22
CA ASP A 79 8.44 -19.08 4.26
C ASP A 79 9.07 -17.70 4.04
N PHE A 80 8.48 -16.90 3.14
CA PHE A 80 8.92 -15.52 2.92
C PHE A 80 8.71 -14.65 4.16
N LEU A 81 7.50 -14.70 4.74
CA LEU A 81 7.18 -13.93 5.96
C LEU A 81 8.15 -14.27 7.09
N ILE A 82 8.41 -15.56 7.33
CA ILE A 82 9.29 -16.03 8.39
C ILE A 82 10.74 -15.58 8.16
N GLU A 83 11.29 -15.83 6.98
CA GLU A 83 12.72 -15.57 6.73
C GLU A 83 13.01 -14.06 6.64
N VAL A 84 12.11 -13.27 6.05
CA VAL A 84 12.28 -11.81 6.01
C VAL A 84 12.06 -11.20 7.40
N THR A 85 11.15 -11.74 8.23
CA THR A 85 11.01 -11.34 9.63
C THR A 85 12.33 -11.55 10.40
N LYS A 86 12.95 -12.74 10.29
CA LYS A 86 14.24 -13.01 10.94
C LYS A 86 15.36 -12.07 10.46
N ALA A 87 15.39 -11.79 9.16
CA ALA A 87 16.34 -10.85 8.60
C ALA A 87 16.12 -9.42 9.14
N ALA A 88 14.88 -8.95 9.20
CA ALA A 88 14.55 -7.64 9.76
C ALA A 88 14.99 -7.51 11.22
N ILE A 89 14.71 -8.52 12.06
CA ILE A 89 15.13 -8.55 13.47
C ILE A 89 16.67 -8.52 13.60
N SER A 90 17.39 -9.25 12.75
CA SER A 90 18.86 -9.26 12.80
C SER A 90 19.51 -7.90 12.48
N HIS A 91 18.73 -7.00 11.92
CA HIS A 91 19.13 -5.63 11.59
C HIS A 91 18.40 -4.54 12.41
N ASP A 92 17.76 -4.92 13.51
CA ASP A 92 17.03 -4.01 14.43
C ASP A 92 15.94 -3.19 13.70
N LEU A 93 15.31 -3.74 12.66
CA LEU A 93 14.21 -3.09 11.96
C LEU A 93 12.88 -3.38 12.65
N MET A 94 12.03 -2.37 12.74
CA MET A 94 10.67 -2.48 13.24
C MET A 94 9.74 -3.09 12.19
N PHE A 95 8.57 -3.57 12.63
CA PHE A 95 7.50 -3.96 11.71
C PHE A 95 6.39 -2.91 11.70
N ASP A 96 5.83 -2.64 10.51
CA ASP A 96 4.59 -1.90 10.37
C ASP A 96 3.41 -2.89 10.47
N GLN A 97 3.00 -3.47 9.36
CA GLN A 97 1.90 -4.42 9.35
C GLN A 97 2.03 -5.44 8.21
N ILE A 98 1.33 -6.57 8.39
CA ILE A 98 1.01 -7.51 7.32
C ILE A 98 -0.43 -7.26 6.90
N MET A 99 -0.64 -6.83 5.65
CA MET A 99 -1.97 -6.71 5.07
C MET A 99 -2.46 -8.07 4.60
N THR A 100 -3.60 -8.52 5.13
CA THR A 100 -4.19 -9.83 4.81
C THR A 100 -5.69 -9.74 4.62
N ASN A 101 -6.23 -10.65 3.82
CA ASN A 101 -7.67 -10.84 3.73
C ASN A 101 -8.24 -11.71 4.88
N GLY A 102 -7.39 -12.37 5.68
CA GLY A 102 -7.79 -13.17 6.84
C GLY A 102 -8.61 -14.43 6.53
N ASP A 103 -8.76 -14.83 5.27
CA ASP A 103 -9.63 -15.95 4.86
C ASP A 103 -8.88 -17.10 4.14
N TRP A 104 -7.57 -17.19 4.32
CA TRP A 104 -6.68 -18.14 3.65
C TRP A 104 -6.58 -19.50 4.35
N TRP A 105 -7.04 -19.64 5.58
CA TRP A 105 -6.91 -20.82 6.42
C TRP A 105 -8.03 -21.86 6.17
N GLN A 106 -7.73 -23.14 6.43
CA GLN A 106 -8.67 -24.25 6.19
C GLN A 106 -9.58 -24.52 7.41
N ASN A 107 -9.03 -24.44 8.62
CA ASN A 107 -9.73 -24.62 9.89
C ASN A 107 -8.99 -23.86 11.01
N GLU A 108 -9.60 -23.75 12.20
CA GLU A 108 -9.03 -22.98 13.34
C GLU A 108 -7.66 -23.51 13.79
N ALA A 109 -7.41 -24.81 13.73
CA ALA A 109 -6.11 -25.36 14.08
C ALA A 109 -5.02 -24.98 13.07
N ASP A 110 -5.33 -24.93 11.79
CA ASP A 110 -4.46 -24.45 10.73
C ASP A 110 -4.16 -22.94 10.89
N LEU A 111 -5.19 -22.15 11.19
CA LEU A 111 -5.05 -20.72 11.50
C LEU A 111 -4.09 -20.49 12.66
N ALA A 112 -4.38 -21.12 13.81
CA ALA A 112 -3.56 -20.96 15.00
C ALA A 112 -2.11 -21.41 14.78
N ALA A 113 -1.90 -22.56 14.12
CA ALA A 113 -0.57 -23.07 13.86
C ALA A 113 0.23 -22.17 12.90
N THR A 114 -0.43 -21.56 11.93
CA THR A 114 0.21 -20.64 10.96
C THR A 114 0.60 -19.32 11.61
N LEU A 115 -0.30 -18.73 12.39
CA LEU A 115 -0.02 -17.50 13.14
C LEU A 115 1.05 -17.72 14.22
N GLN A 116 1.04 -18.87 14.90
CA GLN A 116 2.04 -19.22 15.90
C GLN A 116 3.46 -19.30 15.28
N LYS A 117 3.61 -19.87 14.08
CA LYS A 117 4.91 -19.90 13.37
C LYS A 117 5.46 -18.50 13.12
N LEU A 118 4.59 -17.56 12.77
CA LEU A 118 4.99 -16.16 12.53
C LEU A 118 5.40 -15.48 13.84
N TYR A 119 4.63 -15.71 14.93
CA TYR A 119 4.97 -15.24 16.26
C TYR A 119 6.30 -15.81 16.75
N ASP A 120 6.51 -17.12 16.60
CA ASP A 120 7.76 -17.80 16.96
C ASP A 120 8.97 -17.32 16.15
N ALA A 121 8.75 -16.80 14.95
CA ALA A 121 9.79 -16.13 14.15
C ALA A 121 10.16 -14.74 14.68
N GLY A 122 9.39 -14.21 15.66
CA GLY A 122 9.63 -12.94 16.33
C GLY A 122 8.89 -11.75 15.71
N TYR A 123 7.91 -11.97 14.86
CA TYR A 123 7.09 -10.86 14.32
C TYR A 123 6.26 -10.22 15.45
N ASP A 124 6.41 -8.91 15.63
CA ASP A 124 5.71 -8.09 16.63
C ASP A 124 4.94 -6.91 16.04
N GLY A 125 4.81 -6.87 14.71
CA GLY A 125 4.05 -5.84 14.01
C GLY A 125 2.53 -6.04 14.06
N LYS A 126 1.81 -5.17 13.40
CA LYS A 126 0.34 -5.26 13.30
C LYS A 126 -0.09 -6.26 12.24
N ILE A 127 -1.29 -6.83 12.41
CA ILE A 127 -2.01 -7.55 11.37
C ILE A 127 -3.11 -6.62 10.85
N GLY A 128 -2.99 -6.18 9.62
CA GLY A 128 -3.98 -5.33 8.94
C GLY A 128 -5.01 -6.20 8.20
N LEU A 129 -6.18 -6.39 8.80
CA LEU A 129 -7.25 -7.19 8.22
C LEU A 129 -8.06 -6.36 7.21
N SER A 130 -8.06 -6.76 5.94
CA SER A 130 -8.95 -6.20 4.93
C SER A 130 -10.32 -6.86 5.05
N TRP A 131 -11.31 -6.11 5.55
CA TRP A 131 -12.66 -6.64 5.78
C TRP A 131 -13.72 -5.64 5.33
N ASP A 132 -14.38 -5.94 4.23
CA ASP A 132 -15.48 -5.19 3.64
C ASP A 132 -16.35 -6.06 2.71
N SER A 133 -17.42 -5.48 2.17
CA SER A 133 -18.35 -6.19 1.28
C SER A 133 -17.73 -6.67 -0.04
N TYR A 134 -16.61 -6.08 -0.49
CA TYR A 134 -15.96 -6.45 -1.74
C TYR A 134 -15.10 -7.72 -1.62
N HIS A 135 -14.72 -8.11 -0.41
CA HIS A 135 -13.93 -9.31 -0.15
C HIS A 135 -14.79 -10.59 -0.09
N GLY A 136 -16.07 -10.47 0.27
CA GLY A 136 -17.00 -11.61 0.31
C GLY A 136 -16.74 -12.59 1.46
N GLN A 137 -16.00 -12.18 2.48
CA GLN A 137 -15.71 -12.99 3.68
C GLN A 137 -16.95 -13.11 4.56
N THR A 138 -17.06 -14.22 5.31
CA THR A 138 -18.13 -14.39 6.30
C THR A 138 -17.72 -13.79 7.65
N THR A 139 -18.69 -13.26 8.39
CA THR A 139 -18.49 -12.68 9.72
C THR A 139 -17.84 -13.67 10.67
N ASP A 140 -18.34 -14.90 10.74
CA ASP A 140 -17.84 -15.95 11.66
C ASP A 140 -16.35 -16.24 11.43
N ARG A 141 -15.91 -16.27 10.16
CA ARG A 141 -14.49 -16.47 9.84
C ARG A 141 -13.64 -15.28 10.25
N MET A 142 -14.13 -14.06 10.05
CA MET A 142 -13.39 -12.85 10.44
C MET A 142 -13.32 -12.70 11.96
N GLU A 143 -14.38 -12.98 12.68
CA GLU A 143 -14.38 -12.99 14.16
C GLU A 143 -13.41 -14.06 14.70
N THR A 144 -13.40 -15.26 14.10
CA THR A 144 -12.44 -16.31 14.46
C THR A 144 -11.00 -15.88 14.19
N PHE A 145 -10.72 -15.26 13.03
CA PHE A 145 -9.41 -14.73 12.68
C PHE A 145 -8.95 -13.68 13.70
N ILE A 146 -9.79 -12.68 13.98
CA ILE A 146 -9.52 -11.61 14.93
C ILE A 146 -9.18 -12.17 16.30
N ARG A 147 -10.05 -13.04 16.85
CA ARG A 147 -9.83 -13.68 18.15
C ARG A 147 -8.49 -14.42 18.19
N THR A 148 -8.18 -15.23 17.18
CA THR A 148 -6.94 -16.00 17.15
C THR A 148 -5.69 -15.11 17.06
N VAL A 149 -5.76 -14.01 16.27
CA VAL A 149 -4.67 -13.02 16.24
C VAL A 149 -4.45 -12.39 17.60
N GLN A 150 -5.52 -11.96 18.28
CA GLN A 150 -5.42 -11.34 19.60
C GLN A 150 -4.91 -12.33 20.68
N GLU A 151 -5.31 -13.59 20.61
CA GLU A 151 -4.82 -14.63 21.52
C GLU A 151 -3.31 -14.88 21.39
N ILE A 152 -2.75 -14.78 20.18
CA ILE A 152 -1.34 -15.07 19.90
C ILE A 152 -0.46 -13.83 20.03
N PHE A 153 -0.88 -12.69 19.45
CA PHE A 153 -0.07 -11.48 19.36
C PHE A 153 -0.44 -10.38 20.37
N GLY A 154 -1.60 -10.54 21.07
CA GLY A 154 -2.12 -9.55 22.02
C GLY A 154 -3.25 -8.68 21.44
N GLU A 155 -4.00 -8.04 22.35
CA GLU A 155 -5.22 -7.28 21.99
C GLU A 155 -5.00 -6.16 20.98
N ASP A 156 -3.87 -5.47 21.07
CA ASP A 156 -3.54 -4.34 20.20
C ASP A 156 -2.91 -4.73 18.85
N SER A 157 -2.77 -6.02 18.55
CA SER A 157 -2.01 -6.52 17.40
C SER A 157 -2.73 -6.41 16.05
N ILE A 158 -4.04 -6.11 16.06
CA ILE A 158 -4.86 -6.11 14.84
C ILE A 158 -5.52 -4.76 14.59
N ASN A 159 -5.64 -4.40 13.33
CA ASN A 159 -6.51 -3.31 12.86
C ASN A 159 -7.33 -3.80 11.65
N ILE A 160 -8.44 -3.11 11.37
CA ILE A 160 -9.30 -3.42 10.23
C ILE A 160 -9.19 -2.29 9.22
N GLN A 161 -9.01 -2.65 7.95
CA GLN A 161 -9.11 -1.74 6.82
C GLN A 161 -10.34 -2.12 6.00
N THR A 162 -11.20 -1.15 5.77
CA THR A 162 -12.44 -1.29 5.00
C THR A 162 -12.50 -0.24 3.90
N VAL A 163 -13.15 -0.56 2.79
CA VAL A 163 -13.38 0.37 1.69
C VAL A 163 -14.83 0.85 1.74
N GLU A 164 -15.03 2.17 1.58
CA GLU A 164 -16.38 2.75 1.52
C GLU A 164 -17.20 2.08 0.43
N GLU A 165 -18.45 1.71 0.78
CA GLU A 165 -19.43 1.26 -0.22
C GLU A 165 -19.82 2.41 -1.14
N GLU A 166 -19.99 2.10 -2.43
CA GLU A 166 -20.54 3.06 -3.38
C GLU A 166 -21.94 3.48 -2.96
N ASN A 167 -22.09 4.69 -2.45
CA ASN A 167 -23.40 5.28 -2.30
C ASN A 167 -24.01 5.51 -3.68
N LYS A 168 -25.03 4.74 -4.03
CA LYS A 168 -25.83 4.94 -5.26
C LYS A 168 -26.56 6.30 -5.31
N GLY A 169 -26.23 7.21 -4.41
CA GLY A 169 -26.85 8.52 -4.20
C GLY A 169 -25.91 9.71 -4.07
N GLY A 170 -24.71 9.68 -4.61
CA GLY A 170 -23.95 10.89 -5.00
C GLY A 170 -23.51 11.89 -3.92
N GLU A 171 -23.37 11.53 -2.67
CA GLU A 171 -22.76 12.39 -1.64
C GLU A 171 -21.57 11.70 -0.98
N SER A 172 -20.37 12.14 -1.32
CA SER A 172 -19.15 11.80 -0.57
C SER A 172 -19.15 12.62 0.72
N LEU A 173 -19.21 11.94 1.86
CA LEU A 173 -19.01 12.56 3.16
C LEU A 173 -17.54 12.95 3.36
N PRO A 174 -17.27 14.07 4.05
CA PRO A 174 -15.90 14.51 4.31
C PRO A 174 -15.22 13.58 5.33
N LEU A 175 -13.92 13.36 5.14
CA LEU A 175 -13.01 12.73 6.10
C LEU A 175 -13.21 13.37 7.50
N ALA A 176 -14.00 12.76 8.34
CA ALA A 176 -14.14 13.12 9.73
C ALA A 176 -13.91 11.88 10.59
N ARG A 177 -12.96 12.04 11.46
CA ARG A 177 -12.70 11.23 12.64
C ARG A 177 -13.99 10.66 13.24
N THR A 178 -13.91 9.37 13.58
CA THR A 178 -14.58 8.76 14.74
C THR A 178 -16.08 8.93 14.87
N SER A 179 -16.72 7.78 14.92
CA SER A 179 -17.92 7.42 15.69
C SER A 179 -19.29 7.55 15.04
N LEU A 180 -19.98 6.46 15.24
CA LEU A 180 -21.39 6.25 15.50
C LEU A 180 -22.36 6.07 14.34
N LEU A 181 -22.68 4.77 14.17
CA LEU A 181 -24.03 4.20 14.09
C LEU A 181 -25.10 4.95 13.26
N THR A 182 -25.45 4.41 12.12
CA THR A 182 -26.84 4.42 11.66
C THR A 182 -27.21 3.08 11.01
N THR A 183 -28.38 2.63 11.35
CA THR A 183 -29.05 1.35 11.21
C THR A 183 -29.07 0.69 9.82
N PRO A 184 -29.09 -0.64 9.75
CA PRO A 184 -28.97 -1.42 8.52
C PRO A 184 -30.32 -1.71 7.85
N SER A 185 -30.29 -1.72 6.53
CA SER A 185 -31.28 -2.39 5.69
C SER A 185 -30.79 -3.80 5.39
N ALA A 186 -31.63 -4.78 5.71
CA ALA A 186 -31.34 -6.20 5.69
C ALA A 186 -30.90 -6.74 4.33
N ARG A 187 -29.64 -7.13 4.20
CA ARG A 187 -29.10 -8.26 3.44
C ARG A 187 -27.71 -8.46 4.01
N ASP A 188 -27.37 -9.66 4.44
CA ASP A 188 -26.17 -10.14 5.10
C ASP A 188 -24.90 -9.27 4.91
N THR A 189 -24.89 -8.11 5.55
CA THR A 189 -23.74 -7.23 5.66
C THR A 189 -22.96 -7.63 6.89
N PRO A 190 -21.60 -7.58 6.86
CA PRO A 190 -20.79 -7.95 8.00
C PRO A 190 -21.23 -7.13 9.21
N THR A 191 -21.47 -7.83 10.30
CA THR A 191 -21.76 -7.23 11.61
C THR A 191 -20.63 -6.28 11.98
N THR A 192 -20.96 -5.23 12.70
CA THR A 192 -20.05 -4.21 13.21
C THR A 192 -18.81 -4.85 13.83
N PRO A 193 -17.59 -4.44 13.43
CA PRO A 193 -16.37 -4.90 14.06
C PRO A 193 -16.43 -4.75 15.59
N PRO A 194 -15.73 -5.58 16.37
CA PRO A 194 -15.64 -5.42 17.81
C PRO A 194 -15.25 -3.99 18.17
N ALA A 195 -15.89 -3.42 19.20
CA ALA A 195 -15.84 -1.98 19.52
C ALA A 195 -14.42 -1.45 19.83
N ASP A 196 -13.48 -2.33 20.14
CA ASP A 196 -12.14 -1.99 20.64
C ASP A 196 -11.04 -2.10 19.55
N ILE A 197 -11.38 -2.52 18.32
CA ILE A 197 -10.39 -2.66 17.24
C ILE A 197 -10.38 -1.41 16.36
N PRO A 198 -9.21 -0.81 16.09
CA PRO A 198 -9.10 0.34 15.18
C PRO A 198 -9.60 -0.01 13.77
N VAL A 199 -10.55 0.77 13.25
CA VAL A 199 -11.08 0.62 11.89
C VAL A 199 -10.68 1.83 11.06
N TYR A 200 -10.00 1.57 9.95
CA TYR A 200 -9.60 2.59 8.97
C TYR A 200 -10.45 2.44 7.71
N THR A 201 -11.31 3.42 7.46
CA THR A 201 -12.11 3.45 6.24
C THR A 201 -11.37 4.19 5.13
N LEU A 202 -11.15 3.50 4.03
CA LEU A 202 -10.50 4.03 2.83
C LEU A 202 -11.56 4.38 1.78
N PRO A 203 -11.39 5.48 1.02
CA PRO A 203 -12.28 5.77 -0.08
C PRO A 203 -12.18 4.71 -1.18
N ARG A 204 -13.29 4.41 -1.84
CA ARG A 204 -13.27 3.58 -3.05
C ARG A 204 -12.53 4.35 -4.17
N THR A 205 -11.44 3.79 -4.64
CA THR A 205 -10.62 4.40 -5.69
C THR A 205 -10.83 3.70 -7.04
N TYR A 206 -10.52 4.41 -8.12
CA TYR A 206 -10.67 3.96 -9.50
C TYR A 206 -9.45 4.36 -10.32
N THR A 207 -9.05 3.51 -11.27
CA THR A 207 -8.00 3.86 -12.25
C THR A 207 -8.43 5.04 -13.10
N SER A 208 -7.48 5.75 -13.68
CA SER A 208 -7.77 6.92 -14.50
C SER A 208 -8.56 6.62 -15.78
N ASP A 209 -8.69 5.35 -16.17
CA ASP A 209 -9.48 4.92 -17.32
C ASP A 209 -10.96 4.73 -16.99
N ASP A 210 -11.31 4.66 -15.70
CA ASP A 210 -12.68 4.53 -15.24
C ASP A 210 -13.34 5.92 -15.16
N SER A 211 -14.49 6.09 -15.79
CA SER A 211 -15.21 7.37 -15.80
C SER A 211 -15.65 7.82 -14.40
N ARG A 212 -15.87 6.89 -13.46
CA ARG A 212 -16.23 7.17 -12.05
C ARG A 212 -15.14 7.94 -11.33
N ALA A 213 -13.87 7.72 -11.67
CA ALA A 213 -12.72 8.40 -11.11
C ALA A 213 -12.73 9.93 -11.29
N TRP A 214 -13.52 10.44 -12.25
CA TRP A 214 -13.52 11.84 -12.71
C TRP A 214 -14.81 12.61 -12.39
N GLN A 215 -15.63 12.09 -11.48
CA GLN A 215 -16.93 12.68 -11.15
C GLN A 215 -16.96 13.44 -9.82
N ALA A 216 -15.80 13.68 -9.20
CA ALA A 216 -15.72 14.40 -7.95
C ALA A 216 -16.12 15.88 -8.11
N ARG A 217 -16.80 16.44 -7.09
CA ARG A 217 -17.16 17.87 -7.05
C ARG A 217 -15.93 18.76 -6.93
N HIS A 218 -14.92 18.29 -6.20
CA HIS A 218 -13.71 19.05 -5.89
C HIS A 218 -12.46 18.19 -6.15
N TRP A 219 -11.37 18.87 -6.48
CA TRP A 219 -10.06 18.23 -6.55
C TRP A 219 -9.58 17.86 -5.15
N PHE A 220 -8.75 16.82 -5.08
CA PHE A 220 -8.01 16.51 -3.85
C PHE A 220 -7.22 17.73 -3.35
N LYS A 221 -6.97 17.78 -2.04
CA LYS A 221 -6.33 18.92 -1.36
C LYS A 221 -4.83 18.79 -1.22
N GLU A 222 -4.32 17.56 -1.20
CA GLU A 222 -2.91 17.26 -1.04
C GLU A 222 -2.13 17.73 -2.27
N ASP A 223 -1.00 18.41 -2.05
CA ASP A 223 -0.08 18.76 -3.12
C ASP A 223 0.95 17.65 -3.36
N TYR A 224 1.42 17.00 -2.30
CA TYR A 224 2.45 15.97 -2.32
C TYR A 224 1.90 14.61 -1.94
N CYS A 225 2.53 13.55 -2.47
CA CYS A 225 2.17 12.18 -2.16
C CYS A 225 2.72 11.79 -0.76
N GLN A 226 1.95 12.05 0.30
CA GLN A 226 2.35 11.77 1.69
C GLN A 226 1.68 10.51 2.26
N GLY A 227 0.41 10.25 1.93
CA GLY A 227 -0.34 9.13 2.49
C GLY A 227 0.24 7.78 2.09
N PRO A 228 0.14 7.36 0.79
CA PRO A 228 0.68 6.09 0.32
C PRO A 228 2.16 6.17 -0.10
N GLY A 229 2.82 7.31 0.05
CA GLY A 229 4.17 7.60 -0.48
C GLY A 229 5.28 7.49 0.54
N ASN A 230 6.51 7.81 0.09
CA ASN A 230 7.74 7.76 0.90
C ASN A 230 8.08 6.38 1.46
N ILE A 231 7.84 5.34 0.68
CA ILE A 231 8.20 3.96 0.96
C ILE A 231 8.94 3.34 -0.24
N LEU A 232 9.60 2.22 -0.03
CA LEU A 232 10.03 1.32 -1.10
C LEU A 232 9.00 0.19 -1.20
N TYR A 233 8.10 0.27 -2.18
CA TYR A 233 7.15 -0.81 -2.44
C TYR A 233 7.76 -1.78 -3.44
N VAL A 234 8.09 -2.98 -2.99
CA VAL A 234 8.72 -4.02 -3.80
C VAL A 234 7.63 -4.94 -4.34
N HIS A 235 7.35 -4.84 -5.64
CA HIS A 235 6.38 -5.69 -6.32
C HIS A 235 6.83 -7.15 -6.38
N ALA A 236 5.89 -8.08 -6.50
CA ALA A 236 6.18 -9.52 -6.57
C ALA A 236 7.00 -9.94 -7.81
N ASP A 237 7.17 -9.07 -8.79
CA ASP A 237 8.06 -9.25 -9.95
C ASP A 237 9.45 -8.61 -9.74
N GLY A 238 9.70 -8.04 -8.56
CA GLY A 238 10.95 -7.42 -8.18
C GLY A 238 11.10 -5.94 -8.57
N ASN A 239 10.15 -5.33 -9.26
CA ASN A 239 10.18 -3.88 -9.50
C ASN A 239 9.94 -3.10 -8.20
N ILE A 240 10.52 -1.91 -8.07
CA ILE A 240 10.38 -1.06 -6.88
C ILE A 240 9.70 0.24 -7.27
N ALA A 241 8.62 0.58 -6.57
CA ALA A 241 7.88 1.82 -6.69
C ALA A 241 7.98 2.67 -5.40
N PRO A 242 7.68 3.99 -5.46
CA PRO A 242 7.86 4.91 -4.33
C PRO A 242 6.68 4.97 -3.37
N CYS A 243 5.62 4.18 -3.60
CA CYS A 243 4.36 4.24 -2.87
C CYS A 243 3.59 2.91 -2.95
N CYS A 244 2.61 2.72 -2.06
CA CYS A 244 1.67 1.59 -2.08
C CYS A 244 0.30 1.93 -2.70
N GLY A 245 0.11 3.13 -3.26
CA GLY A 245 -1.13 3.48 -3.96
C GLY A 245 -1.26 2.75 -5.30
N PHE A 246 -2.49 2.51 -5.78
CA PHE A 246 -2.74 1.69 -6.98
C PHE A 246 -2.01 2.15 -8.25
N ALA A 247 -1.62 3.42 -8.34
CA ALA A 247 -0.83 3.93 -9.46
C ALA A 247 0.58 3.33 -9.54
N ASN A 248 1.06 2.70 -8.46
CA ASN A 248 2.41 2.14 -8.37
C ASN A 248 2.69 0.99 -9.34
N GLU A 249 1.63 0.37 -9.90
CA GLU A 249 1.74 -0.62 -10.98
C GLU A 249 2.23 -0.01 -12.31
N ASN A 250 2.26 1.33 -12.41
CA ASN A 250 2.68 2.00 -13.65
C ASN A 250 4.22 2.07 -13.72
N PRO A 251 4.85 1.55 -14.81
CA PRO A 251 6.31 1.57 -14.97
C PRO A 251 6.95 2.96 -14.88
N ALA A 252 6.21 4.05 -15.15
CA ALA A 252 6.70 5.42 -15.01
C ALA A 252 7.07 5.77 -13.55
N LEU A 253 6.54 5.03 -12.57
CA LEU A 253 6.86 5.18 -11.15
C LEU A 253 8.00 4.25 -10.69
N PHE A 254 8.46 3.33 -11.52
CA PHE A 254 9.51 2.42 -11.08
C PHE A 254 10.84 3.15 -10.89
N ILE A 255 11.41 2.98 -9.70
CA ILE A 255 12.66 3.61 -9.27
C ILE A 255 13.81 2.61 -9.15
N GLY A 256 13.58 1.36 -9.51
CA GLY A 256 14.59 0.31 -9.50
C GLY A 256 13.99 -1.08 -9.46
N THR A 257 14.85 -2.03 -9.17
CA THR A 257 14.50 -3.45 -8.98
C THR A 257 15.12 -3.96 -7.69
N ILE A 258 14.61 -5.09 -7.19
CA ILE A 258 15.12 -5.77 -5.99
C ILE A 258 16.62 -6.17 -6.09
N HIS A 259 17.18 -6.17 -7.30
CA HIS A 259 18.59 -6.45 -7.55
C HIS A 259 19.49 -5.21 -7.52
N ASP A 260 18.91 -4.02 -7.51
CA ASP A 260 19.66 -2.76 -7.39
C ASP A 260 20.11 -2.52 -5.94
N SER A 261 21.26 -1.88 -5.74
CA SER A 261 21.64 -1.39 -4.41
C SER A 261 20.73 -0.22 -4.00
N PHE A 262 20.56 0.01 -2.70
CA PHE A 262 19.76 1.14 -2.19
C PHE A 262 20.22 2.48 -2.76
N LYS A 263 21.55 2.68 -2.85
CA LYS A 263 22.11 3.88 -3.48
C LYS A 263 21.67 4.03 -4.93
N THR A 264 21.66 2.95 -5.69
CA THR A 264 21.19 2.96 -7.11
C THR A 264 19.72 3.28 -7.19
N ILE A 265 18.87 2.72 -6.31
CA ILE A 265 17.44 3.01 -6.24
C ILE A 265 17.21 4.50 -5.97
N MET A 266 17.91 5.08 -5.00
CA MET A 266 17.79 6.50 -4.67
C MET A 266 18.28 7.41 -5.81
N GLN A 267 19.34 7.04 -6.52
CA GLN A 267 19.80 7.77 -7.71
C GLN A 267 18.77 7.73 -8.85
N LYS A 268 18.17 6.58 -9.11
CA LYS A 268 17.10 6.44 -10.10
C LYS A 268 15.86 7.27 -9.68
N ALA A 269 15.48 7.22 -8.41
CA ALA A 269 14.40 8.04 -7.87
C ALA A 269 14.67 9.55 -8.06
N ALA A 270 15.87 10.03 -7.74
CA ALA A 270 16.24 11.45 -7.88
C ALA A 270 16.18 11.96 -9.34
N THR A 271 16.30 11.08 -10.33
CA THR A 271 16.22 11.44 -11.76
C THR A 271 14.84 11.16 -12.38
N ASN A 272 13.97 10.41 -11.69
CA ASN A 272 12.65 10.05 -12.19
C ASN A 272 11.71 11.26 -12.23
N PRO A 273 11.16 11.64 -13.39
CA PRO A 273 10.27 12.80 -13.52
C PRO A 273 8.99 12.70 -12.68
N MET A 274 8.43 11.48 -12.52
CA MET A 274 7.24 11.30 -11.69
C MET A 274 7.52 11.50 -10.21
N ILE A 275 8.71 11.08 -9.73
CA ILE A 275 9.14 11.36 -8.36
C ILE A 275 9.23 12.86 -8.11
N LYS A 276 9.80 13.62 -9.03
CA LYS A 276 9.84 15.10 -8.94
C LYS A 276 8.43 15.69 -8.87
N ILE A 277 7.52 15.22 -9.73
CA ILE A 277 6.14 15.70 -9.74
C ILE A 277 5.44 15.34 -8.43
N CYS A 278 5.56 14.10 -7.94
CA CYS A 278 4.83 13.63 -6.77
C CYS A 278 5.37 14.18 -5.45
N TYR A 279 6.68 14.41 -5.32
CA TYR A 279 7.34 14.69 -4.05
C TYR A 279 8.02 16.05 -3.94
N GLU A 280 8.34 16.71 -5.07
CA GLU A 280 9.04 18.01 -5.07
C GLU A 280 8.16 19.14 -5.61
N GLU A 281 7.51 18.96 -6.76
CA GLU A 281 6.65 19.97 -7.38
C GLU A 281 5.23 19.99 -6.81
N GLY A 282 4.68 18.81 -6.54
CA GLY A 282 3.31 18.59 -6.09
C GLY A 282 2.33 18.38 -7.25
N LEU A 283 1.53 17.32 -7.16
CA LEU A 283 0.56 16.92 -8.20
C LEU A 283 -0.51 17.98 -8.47
N SER A 284 -0.96 18.69 -7.43
CA SER A 284 -1.93 19.78 -7.58
C SER A 284 -1.32 20.98 -8.32
N HIS A 285 -0.06 21.33 -8.01
CA HIS A 285 0.67 22.37 -8.73
C HIS A 285 0.91 21.96 -10.18
N TYR A 286 1.46 20.76 -10.41
CA TYR A 286 1.74 20.22 -11.73
C TYR A 286 0.47 20.17 -12.60
N ARG A 287 -0.68 19.74 -12.07
CA ARG A 287 -1.97 19.75 -12.79
C ARG A 287 -2.32 21.13 -13.32
N ARG A 288 -2.12 22.18 -12.54
CA ARG A 288 -2.47 23.56 -12.92
C ARG A 288 -1.56 24.15 -13.96
N HIS A 289 -0.27 23.83 -13.94
CA HIS A 289 0.77 24.49 -14.73
C HIS A 289 1.36 23.57 -15.81
N GLY A 290 1.95 22.44 -15.45
CA GLY A 290 2.62 21.53 -16.36
C GLY A 290 1.67 20.70 -17.22
N LEU A 291 0.76 19.97 -16.57
CA LEU A 291 -0.14 19.02 -17.23
C LEU A 291 -1.07 19.68 -18.25
N LYS A 292 -1.66 20.85 -17.92
CA LYS A 292 -2.52 21.58 -18.87
C LYS A 292 -1.77 21.96 -20.15
N LYS A 293 -0.51 22.34 -20.04
CA LYS A 293 0.33 22.68 -21.20
C LYS A 293 0.62 21.43 -22.03
N SER A 294 1.00 20.33 -21.40
CA SER A 294 1.25 19.05 -22.04
C SER A 294 0.02 18.52 -22.78
N LEU A 295 -1.15 18.53 -22.15
CA LEU A 295 -2.38 18.07 -22.75
C LEU A 295 -2.80 18.93 -23.97
N ARG A 296 -2.66 20.25 -23.87
CA ARG A 296 -2.96 21.16 -24.99
C ARG A 296 -2.09 20.88 -26.23
N SER A 297 -0.79 20.64 -26.03
CA SER A 297 0.12 20.30 -27.14
C SER A 297 -0.23 18.98 -27.83
N GLN A 298 -0.92 18.07 -27.12
CA GLN A 298 -1.39 16.78 -27.63
C GLN A 298 -2.86 16.81 -28.11
N GLY A 299 -3.54 17.96 -28.05
CA GLY A 299 -4.98 18.05 -28.36
C GLY A 299 -5.89 17.32 -27.38
N LYS A 300 -5.38 17.01 -26.18
CA LYS A 300 -6.08 16.26 -25.12
C LYS A 300 -6.62 17.19 -24.05
N LYS A 301 -7.57 16.67 -23.25
CA LYS A 301 -8.14 17.33 -22.06
C LYS A 301 -8.21 16.36 -20.90
N LEU A 302 -8.27 16.88 -19.69
CA LEU A 302 -8.64 16.09 -18.52
C LEU A 302 -10.07 15.55 -18.66
N PRO A 303 -10.32 14.28 -18.31
CA PRO A 303 -11.67 13.70 -18.38
C PRO A 303 -12.68 14.38 -17.46
N GLY A 304 -12.23 14.88 -16.31
CA GLY A 304 -13.09 15.53 -15.32
C GLY A 304 -12.31 16.02 -14.10
N THR A 305 -12.94 15.94 -12.93
CA THR A 305 -12.36 16.28 -11.64
C THR A 305 -12.24 15.01 -10.79
N THR A 306 -11.11 14.78 -10.16
CA THR A 306 -10.91 13.67 -9.23
C THR A 306 -10.61 14.17 -7.82
N GLY A 307 -11.20 13.52 -6.81
CA GLY A 307 -10.91 13.72 -5.39
C GLY A 307 -9.72 12.88 -4.90
N ASP A 308 -9.18 12.02 -5.76
CA ASP A 308 -8.12 11.08 -5.44
C ASP A 308 -6.82 11.46 -6.15
N ILE A 309 -5.75 11.63 -5.37
CA ILE A 309 -4.41 11.97 -5.87
C ILE A 309 -3.82 10.84 -6.71
N CYS A 310 -4.09 9.57 -6.36
CA CYS A 310 -3.59 8.40 -7.10
C CYS A 310 -4.21 8.29 -8.49
N THR A 311 -5.50 8.65 -8.66
CA THR A 311 -6.14 8.72 -9.97
C THR A 311 -5.45 9.74 -10.88
N LEU A 312 -5.12 10.94 -10.36
CA LEU A 312 -4.38 11.91 -11.18
C LEU A 312 -2.97 11.44 -11.47
N CYS A 313 -2.28 10.82 -10.51
CA CYS A 313 -0.95 10.24 -10.70
C CYS A 313 -0.96 9.20 -11.81
N ASP A 314 -1.88 8.24 -11.78
CA ASP A 314 -2.06 7.22 -12.81
C ASP A 314 -2.32 7.84 -14.20
N PHE A 315 -3.18 8.86 -14.28
CA PHE A 315 -3.43 9.59 -15.53
C PHE A 315 -2.16 10.27 -16.06
N VAL A 316 -1.39 10.90 -15.19
CA VAL A 316 -0.13 11.56 -15.57
C VAL A 316 0.86 10.53 -16.08
N CYS A 317 1.05 9.41 -15.38
CA CYS A 317 1.92 8.31 -15.80
C CYS A 317 1.59 7.77 -17.21
N LYS A 318 0.29 7.65 -17.53
CA LYS A 318 -0.19 7.17 -18.85
C LYS A 318 -0.12 8.23 -19.94
N THR A 319 -0.04 9.50 -19.60
CA THR A 319 -0.17 10.62 -20.54
C THR A 319 1.17 11.24 -20.92
N ILE A 320 2.13 11.24 -20.00
CA ILE A 320 3.47 11.77 -20.25
C ILE A 320 4.30 10.68 -20.92
N SER A 321 4.60 10.89 -22.20
CA SER A 321 5.66 10.11 -22.88
C SER A 321 7.01 10.68 -22.42
N TYR A 322 7.82 9.84 -21.79
CA TYR A 322 9.20 10.14 -21.41
C TYR A 322 10.16 9.88 -22.57
#